data_7a455fa3f0b45852139e27f47cfbdcd5
#
_entry.id   7a455fa3f0b45852139e27f47cfbdcd5
#
_cell.length_a   1.000
_cell.length_b   1.000
_cell.length_c   1.000
_cell.angle_alpha   90.00
_cell.angle_beta   90.00
_cell.angle_gamma   90.00
#
_symmetry.space_group_name_H-M   'P 1'
#
loop_
_entity.id
_entity.type
_entity.pdbx_description
1 polymer ?
#
loop_
_entity_poly.entity_id
_entity_poly.type
_entity_poly.pdbx_seq_one_letter_code
_entity_poly.pdbx_strand_id
1 'polypeptide(L)'
;MNNCIGIINLDENEQKTTELTRHRPLASLPIAGRYRVVDFILSNMTNSGIEAIGIFTKNKSRSLMDHLTNGKPWDIYRKKDGLKVFNFSDEDPVHDDVHNFLDNIDYFDHSKKEYTLICSSYMVCNLDYNELIKYHIEQGNDVTTVYKNVKHVEDNFIDCQVLNLDENSRVIGVGENVGLKNSANINMEMYIMKTDLFIDMIYECIRGGRYKKIKNYINGNIDKLKVGAYEFKGYLACINSINAYFNANMDFLNEKVNKELFYSHFPIYTKPKDACPTQYTTTSNVSNSIIANGSYIEGEVKNCVIGRNVYIGKGSVIENCVILQNTVIGSNFVELVKTNQTTCVTTS
;
A
#
# COMPACT_ATOMS: atom_id res chain seq x y z
N MET A 1 19.18 -5.16 -5.32
CA MET A 1 19.25 -5.02 -3.83
C MET A 1 19.34 -6.37 -3.08
N ASN A 2 20.16 -7.31 -3.54
CA ASN A 2 20.25 -8.64 -2.88
C ASN A 2 20.75 -8.59 -1.43
N ASN A 3 21.36 -7.48 -0.99
CA ASN A 3 21.86 -7.27 0.38
C ASN A 3 20.86 -6.51 1.28
N CYS A 4 19.58 -6.54 0.94
CA CYS A 4 18.51 -5.89 1.69
C CYS A 4 17.41 -6.88 2.04
N ILE A 5 16.87 -6.78 3.26
CA ILE A 5 15.64 -7.45 3.69
C ILE A 5 14.48 -6.46 3.60
N GLY A 6 13.39 -6.88 2.97
CA GLY A 6 12.15 -6.11 2.90
C GLY A 6 11.19 -6.49 4.01
N ILE A 7 10.61 -5.51 4.66
CA ILE A 7 9.56 -5.68 5.67
C ILE A 7 8.33 -4.91 5.23
N ILE A 8 7.21 -5.58 5.11
CA ILE A 8 5.90 -4.94 4.95
C ILE A 8 5.18 -5.09 6.28
N ASN A 9 5.02 -3.97 6.98
CA ASN A 9 4.39 -3.94 8.29
C ASN A 9 2.96 -3.43 8.19
N LEU A 10 1.99 -4.29 8.50
CA LEU A 10 0.56 -3.99 8.42
C LEU A 10 0.03 -3.49 9.77
N ASP A 11 0.51 -2.30 10.15
CA ASP A 11 0.14 -1.63 11.39
C ASP A 11 -0.60 -0.30 11.12
N GLU A 12 -1.28 -0.22 9.99
CA GLU A 12 -2.04 0.95 9.57
C GLU A 12 -3.29 1.16 10.43
N ASN A 13 -3.73 2.41 10.54
CA ASN A 13 -4.99 2.76 11.18
C ASN A 13 -6.15 2.52 10.20
N GLU A 14 -6.96 1.49 10.46
CA GLU A 14 -8.10 1.10 9.63
C GLU A 14 -9.45 1.72 10.05
N GLN A 15 -9.46 2.64 11.03
CA GLN A 15 -10.72 3.19 11.56
C GLN A 15 -11.59 3.86 10.50
N LYS A 16 -10.97 4.57 9.54
CA LYS A 16 -11.69 5.26 8.45
C LYS A 16 -11.96 4.37 7.22
N THR A 17 -11.59 3.10 7.29
CA THR A 17 -11.81 2.09 6.23
C THR A 17 -12.54 0.85 6.76
N THR A 18 -13.12 0.91 7.94
CA THR A 18 -13.70 -0.23 8.67
C THR A 18 -14.73 -1.01 7.84
N GLU A 19 -15.55 -0.33 7.04
CA GLU A 19 -16.54 -0.99 6.17
C GLU A 19 -15.89 -1.93 5.15
N LEU A 20 -14.68 -1.60 4.68
CA LEU A 20 -13.93 -2.39 3.71
C LEU A 20 -12.99 -3.40 4.39
N THR A 21 -12.53 -3.10 5.61
CA THR A 21 -11.52 -3.87 6.34
C THR A 21 -12.10 -4.76 7.45
N ARG A 22 -13.43 -4.85 7.57
CA ARG A 22 -14.11 -5.64 8.60
C ARG A 22 -13.64 -7.10 8.66
N HIS A 23 -13.36 -7.72 7.51
CA HIS A 23 -13.00 -9.14 7.38
C HIS A 23 -11.63 -9.39 6.73
N ARG A 24 -10.88 -8.34 6.46
CA ARG A 24 -9.57 -8.41 5.78
C ARG A 24 -8.71 -7.20 6.16
N PRO A 25 -7.38 -7.30 6.17
CA PRO A 25 -6.53 -6.14 6.37
C PRO A 25 -6.59 -5.21 5.14
N LEU A 26 -6.27 -3.95 5.32
CA LEU A 26 -6.20 -2.92 4.27
C LEU A 26 -5.35 -3.38 3.09
N ALA A 27 -4.20 -3.99 3.36
CA ALA A 27 -3.31 -4.59 2.37
C ALA A 27 -4.01 -5.54 1.38
N SER A 28 -5.12 -6.18 1.80
CA SER A 28 -5.91 -7.11 0.97
C SER A 28 -7.03 -6.45 0.20
N LEU A 29 -7.25 -5.13 0.32
CA LEU A 29 -8.32 -4.45 -0.42
C LEU A 29 -8.09 -4.59 -1.93
N PRO A 30 -9.13 -4.99 -2.69
CA PRO A 30 -9.06 -4.98 -4.15
C PRO A 30 -8.92 -3.55 -4.67
N ILE A 31 -8.07 -3.33 -5.65
CA ILE A 31 -7.84 -2.02 -6.25
C ILE A 31 -7.60 -2.18 -7.77
N ALA A 32 -7.90 -1.16 -8.57
CA ALA A 32 -7.79 -1.20 -10.02
C ALA A 32 -8.43 -2.46 -10.65
N GLY A 33 -9.55 -2.93 -10.10
CA GLY A 33 -10.33 -4.08 -10.56
C GLY A 33 -9.73 -5.45 -10.28
N ARG A 34 -8.41 -5.63 -10.39
CA ARG A 34 -7.76 -6.96 -10.30
C ARG A 34 -6.64 -7.08 -9.28
N TYR A 35 -6.04 -5.98 -8.87
CA TYR A 35 -4.93 -5.93 -7.93
C TYR A 35 -5.41 -5.89 -6.47
N ARG A 36 -4.46 -5.97 -5.55
CA ARG A 36 -4.63 -5.64 -4.14
C ARG A 36 -3.62 -4.57 -3.74
N VAL A 37 -3.91 -3.83 -2.69
CA VAL A 37 -3.04 -2.73 -2.22
C VAL A 37 -1.60 -3.20 -1.96
N VAL A 38 -1.42 -4.38 -1.35
CA VAL A 38 -0.09 -4.98 -1.09
C VAL A 38 0.72 -5.28 -2.35
N ASP A 39 0.06 -5.48 -3.50
CA ASP A 39 0.74 -5.86 -4.75
C ASP A 39 1.73 -4.79 -5.20
N PHE A 40 1.45 -3.52 -4.94
CA PHE A 40 2.32 -2.39 -5.31
C PHE A 40 3.64 -2.43 -4.54
N ILE A 41 3.59 -2.45 -3.21
CA ILE A 41 4.80 -2.49 -2.38
C ILE A 41 5.60 -3.77 -2.63
N LEU A 42 4.92 -4.91 -2.71
CA LEU A 42 5.57 -6.19 -2.95
C LEU A 42 6.24 -6.23 -4.33
N SER A 43 5.60 -5.68 -5.37
CA SER A 43 6.18 -5.57 -6.70
C SER A 43 7.36 -4.60 -6.73
N ASN A 44 7.27 -3.46 -6.06
CA ASN A 44 8.38 -2.51 -5.94
C ASN A 44 9.61 -3.17 -5.29
N MET A 45 9.42 -3.95 -4.22
CA MET A 45 10.50 -4.69 -3.56
C MET A 45 11.13 -5.72 -4.50
N THR A 46 10.32 -6.54 -5.16
CA THR A 46 10.81 -7.61 -6.04
C THR A 46 11.46 -7.07 -7.30
N ASN A 47 10.89 -6.05 -7.94
CA ASN A 47 11.48 -5.35 -9.08
C ASN A 47 12.84 -4.70 -8.73
N SER A 48 12.99 -4.25 -7.49
CA SER A 48 14.27 -3.72 -6.99
C SER A 48 15.28 -4.82 -6.61
N GLY A 49 14.93 -6.11 -6.76
CA GLY A 49 15.80 -7.25 -6.47
C GLY A 49 15.89 -7.61 -4.98
N ILE A 50 14.90 -7.23 -4.17
CA ILE A 50 14.80 -7.70 -2.78
C ILE A 50 14.17 -9.10 -2.81
N GLU A 51 14.90 -10.10 -2.31
CA GLU A 51 14.50 -11.50 -2.36
C GLU A 51 14.01 -12.04 -1.01
N ALA A 52 14.44 -11.45 0.10
CA ALA A 52 13.99 -11.79 1.45
C ALA A 52 12.93 -10.78 1.88
N ILE A 53 11.66 -11.19 1.96
CA ILE A 53 10.55 -10.29 2.31
C ILE A 53 9.75 -10.90 3.44
N GLY A 54 9.60 -10.14 4.53
CA GLY A 54 8.74 -10.46 5.67
C GLY A 54 7.50 -9.59 5.68
N ILE A 55 6.31 -10.20 5.76
CA ILE A 55 5.06 -9.48 5.96
C ILE A 55 4.59 -9.70 7.38
N PHE A 56 4.49 -8.63 8.15
CA PHE A 56 4.03 -8.65 9.54
C PHE A 56 2.57 -8.20 9.56
N THR A 57 1.67 -9.10 9.94
CA THR A 57 0.23 -8.87 9.91
C THR A 57 -0.41 -9.30 11.22
N LYS A 58 -1.47 -8.59 11.59
CA LYS A 58 -2.33 -8.94 12.72
C LYS A 58 -3.51 -9.79 12.24
N ASN A 59 -4.54 -9.91 13.04
CA ASN A 59 -5.76 -10.66 12.75
C ASN A 59 -6.35 -10.41 11.35
N LYS A 60 -7.31 -11.23 10.94
CA LYS A 60 -8.01 -11.19 9.64
C LYS A 60 -7.11 -11.46 8.42
N SER A 61 -5.94 -12.07 8.63
CA SER A 61 -4.92 -12.29 7.59
C SER A 61 -5.30 -13.33 6.51
N ARG A 62 -6.37 -14.12 6.71
CA ARG A 62 -6.76 -15.21 5.78
C ARG A 62 -6.83 -14.74 4.32
N SER A 63 -7.53 -13.64 4.05
CA SER A 63 -7.66 -13.10 2.69
C SER A 63 -6.32 -12.66 2.10
N LEU A 64 -5.40 -12.17 2.94
CA LEU A 64 -4.04 -11.81 2.54
C LEU A 64 -3.22 -13.06 2.22
N MET A 65 -3.22 -14.05 3.11
CA MET A 65 -2.50 -15.31 2.90
C MET A 65 -3.00 -16.06 1.66
N ASP A 66 -4.32 -16.10 1.45
CA ASP A 66 -4.92 -16.69 0.23
C ASP A 66 -4.46 -15.96 -1.05
N HIS A 67 -4.22 -14.66 -0.97
CA HIS A 67 -3.74 -13.88 -2.11
C HIS A 67 -2.25 -14.09 -2.35
N LEU A 68 -1.44 -13.97 -1.32
CA LEU A 68 0.01 -14.09 -1.40
C LEU A 68 0.46 -15.50 -1.77
N THR A 69 -0.28 -16.51 -1.29
CA THR A 69 0.08 -17.94 -1.44
C THR A 69 1.51 -18.19 -0.95
N ASN A 70 2.41 -18.53 -1.87
CA ASN A 70 3.82 -18.78 -1.60
C ASN A 70 4.76 -17.74 -2.26
N GLY A 71 4.25 -16.61 -2.71
CA GLY A 71 5.02 -15.56 -3.37
C GLY A 71 5.36 -15.84 -4.83
N LYS A 72 4.87 -16.94 -5.44
CA LYS A 72 5.17 -17.30 -6.83
C LYS A 72 4.84 -16.21 -7.86
N PRO A 73 3.71 -15.47 -7.74
CA PRO A 73 3.41 -14.38 -8.68
C PRO A 73 4.46 -13.27 -8.74
N TRP A 74 5.23 -13.09 -7.68
CA TRP A 74 6.31 -12.08 -7.57
C TRP A 74 7.71 -12.67 -7.70
N ASP A 75 7.83 -13.93 -8.12
CA ASP A 75 9.10 -14.67 -8.26
C ASP A 75 9.94 -14.73 -6.97
N ILE A 76 9.30 -14.78 -5.81
CA ILE A 76 9.93 -14.92 -4.49
C ILE A 76 9.59 -16.24 -3.78
N TYR A 77 9.22 -17.25 -4.54
CA TYR A 77 9.08 -18.62 -4.06
C TYR A 77 10.43 -19.33 -4.02
N ARG A 78 11.13 -19.22 -2.90
CA ARG A 78 12.50 -19.76 -2.74
C ARG A 78 12.64 -20.51 -1.43
N LYS A 79 13.52 -21.54 -1.39
CA LYS A 79 13.81 -22.31 -0.16
C LYS A 79 14.58 -21.47 0.87
N LYS A 80 15.46 -20.61 0.40
CA LYS A 80 16.23 -19.66 1.22
C LYS A 80 15.74 -18.25 0.85
N ASP A 81 15.63 -17.39 1.83
CA ASP A 81 15.03 -16.07 1.69
C ASP A 81 13.52 -16.20 1.34
N GLY A 82 13.03 -15.58 0.26
CA GLY A 82 11.64 -15.68 -0.17
C GLY A 82 10.65 -14.91 0.69
N LEU A 83 9.36 -15.20 0.49
CA LEU A 83 8.27 -14.56 1.22
C LEU A 83 7.95 -15.31 2.52
N LYS A 84 7.99 -14.60 3.64
CA LYS A 84 7.51 -15.10 4.94
C LYS A 84 6.38 -14.20 5.45
N VAL A 85 5.36 -14.81 6.05
CA VAL A 85 4.24 -14.09 6.65
C VAL A 85 4.22 -14.41 8.14
N PHE A 86 4.34 -13.37 8.95
CA PHE A 86 4.27 -13.42 10.40
C PHE A 86 2.91 -12.90 10.85
N ASN A 87 2.11 -13.79 11.44
CA ASN A 87 0.75 -13.46 11.86
C ASN A 87 0.67 -13.46 13.38
N PHE A 88 0.18 -12.38 13.95
CA PHE A 88 0.07 -12.17 15.39
C PHE A 88 -1.37 -12.09 15.83
N SER A 89 -1.64 -12.53 17.08
CA SER A 89 -2.96 -12.38 17.68
C SER A 89 -3.15 -10.99 18.29
N ASP A 90 -4.29 -10.35 18.05
CA ASP A 90 -4.68 -9.10 18.73
C ASP A 90 -5.15 -9.31 20.17
N GLU A 91 -5.22 -10.57 20.65
CA GLU A 91 -5.73 -10.88 21.99
C GLU A 91 -4.73 -10.53 23.09
N ASP A 92 -3.46 -10.34 22.73
CA ASP A 92 -2.45 -9.90 23.68
C ASP A 92 -2.27 -8.37 23.61
N PRO A 93 -2.71 -7.62 24.63
CA PRO A 93 -2.59 -6.16 24.66
C PRO A 93 -1.14 -5.66 24.74
N VAL A 94 -0.18 -6.55 25.00
CA VAL A 94 1.25 -6.26 25.05
C VAL A 94 1.90 -6.36 23.66
N HIS A 95 1.29 -7.10 22.72
CA HIS A 95 1.82 -7.27 21.38
C HIS A 95 1.60 -6.02 20.52
N ASP A 96 2.65 -5.22 20.43
CA ASP A 96 2.77 -4.10 19.51
C ASP A 96 3.77 -4.42 18.39
N ASP A 97 4.02 -3.45 17.54
CA ASP A 97 4.95 -3.52 16.42
C ASP A 97 6.36 -4.02 16.83
N VAL A 98 6.89 -3.44 17.91
CA VAL A 98 8.25 -3.72 18.39
C VAL A 98 8.35 -5.14 18.98
N HIS A 99 7.34 -5.59 19.74
CA HIS A 99 7.30 -6.94 20.27
C HIS A 99 7.20 -7.99 19.15
N ASN A 100 6.41 -7.70 18.10
CA ASN A 100 6.32 -8.57 16.94
C ASN A 100 7.67 -8.75 16.23
N PHE A 101 8.47 -7.69 16.13
CA PHE A 101 9.81 -7.78 15.57
C PHE A 101 10.77 -8.52 16.52
N LEU A 102 10.67 -8.29 17.84
CA LEU A 102 11.49 -9.00 18.83
C LEU A 102 11.27 -10.51 18.80
N ASP A 103 10.01 -10.94 18.74
CA ASP A 103 9.64 -12.37 18.72
C ASP A 103 10.17 -13.08 17.46
N ASN A 104 10.52 -12.30 16.44
CA ASN A 104 11.08 -12.82 15.18
C ASN A 104 12.49 -12.27 14.90
N ILE A 105 13.23 -11.92 15.95
CA ILE A 105 14.58 -11.32 15.80
C ILE A 105 15.53 -12.21 15.00
N ASP A 106 15.42 -13.53 15.18
CA ASP A 106 16.19 -14.53 14.44
C ASP A 106 16.00 -14.44 12.91
N TYR A 107 14.86 -13.96 12.45
CA TYR A 107 14.61 -13.77 11.02
C TYR A 107 15.53 -12.71 10.45
N PHE A 108 15.79 -11.65 11.18
CA PHE A 108 16.69 -10.57 10.77
C PHE A 108 18.15 -11.01 10.89
N ASP A 109 18.55 -11.59 12.01
CA ASP A 109 19.92 -12.08 12.25
C ASP A 109 20.34 -13.15 11.24
N HIS A 110 19.47 -14.13 10.96
CA HIS A 110 19.77 -15.21 10.02
C HIS A 110 19.74 -14.77 8.55
N SER A 111 19.10 -13.64 8.23
CA SER A 111 19.06 -13.12 6.86
C SER A 111 20.44 -12.73 6.35
N LYS A 112 21.35 -12.28 7.26
CA LYS A 112 22.68 -11.74 6.95
C LYS A 112 22.66 -10.63 5.90
N LYS A 113 21.55 -9.90 5.80
CA LYS A 113 21.39 -8.75 4.92
C LYS A 113 21.87 -7.49 5.63
N GLU A 114 22.65 -6.67 4.95
CA GLU A 114 23.25 -5.45 5.51
C GLU A 114 22.20 -4.36 5.78
N TYR A 115 21.17 -4.29 4.92
CA TYR A 115 20.15 -3.25 4.99
C TYR A 115 18.75 -3.84 5.25
N THR A 116 17.93 -3.07 5.95
CA THR A 116 16.52 -3.34 6.19
C THR A 116 15.70 -2.21 5.60
N LEU A 117 14.73 -2.55 4.74
CA LEU A 117 13.71 -1.65 4.20
C LEU A 117 12.37 -1.97 4.84
N ILE A 118 11.81 -1.05 5.60
CA ILE A 118 10.47 -1.17 6.22
C ILE A 118 9.49 -0.30 5.46
N CYS A 119 8.36 -0.86 5.04
CA CYS A 119 7.29 -0.16 4.36
C CYS A 119 5.95 -0.45 5.01
N SER A 120 5.08 0.56 5.06
CA SER A 120 3.63 0.37 5.25
C SER A 120 2.99 -0.12 3.95
N SER A 121 1.78 -0.71 4.01
CA SER A 121 1.13 -1.26 2.80
C SER A 121 0.22 -0.26 2.09
N TYR A 122 -0.22 0.80 2.73
CA TYR A 122 -1.31 1.67 2.27
C TYR A 122 -0.91 2.80 1.31
N MET A 123 0.39 2.90 0.99
CA MET A 123 0.93 3.86 0.02
C MET A 123 1.06 3.21 -1.35
N VAL A 124 0.25 3.64 -2.30
CA VAL A 124 0.22 3.11 -3.67
C VAL A 124 1.10 3.97 -4.57
N CYS A 125 2.18 3.40 -5.05
CA CYS A 125 3.14 4.02 -5.96
C CYS A 125 3.92 2.96 -6.75
N ASN A 126 4.68 3.37 -7.76
CA ASN A 126 5.66 2.53 -8.46
C ASN A 126 7.04 3.15 -8.25
N LEU A 127 7.83 2.57 -7.34
CA LEU A 127 9.10 3.10 -6.86
C LEU A 127 10.23 2.08 -6.99
N ASP A 128 11.36 2.50 -7.56
CA ASP A 128 12.62 1.74 -7.56
C ASP A 128 13.41 2.01 -6.28
N TYR A 129 13.52 1.00 -5.43
CA TYR A 129 14.31 1.10 -4.19
C TYR A 129 15.83 1.07 -4.42
N ASN A 130 16.32 0.75 -5.63
CA ASN A 130 17.76 0.84 -5.91
C ASN A 130 18.26 2.27 -5.85
N GLU A 131 17.47 3.25 -6.32
CA GLU A 131 17.80 4.66 -6.21
C GLU A 131 17.75 5.14 -4.75
N LEU A 132 16.81 4.63 -3.96
CA LEU A 132 16.71 4.94 -2.53
C LEU A 132 17.93 4.47 -1.74
N ILE A 133 18.39 3.22 -1.93
CA ILE A 133 19.56 2.71 -1.21
C ILE A 133 20.84 3.41 -1.64
N LYS A 134 20.98 3.72 -2.92
CA LYS A 134 22.09 4.50 -3.43
C LYS A 134 22.17 5.86 -2.76
N TYR A 135 21.06 6.58 -2.71
CA TYR A 135 20.95 7.87 -2.01
C TYR A 135 21.29 7.72 -0.51
N HIS A 136 20.77 6.69 0.16
CA HIS A 136 21.04 6.43 1.58
C HIS A 136 22.54 6.27 1.86
N ILE A 137 23.25 5.49 1.04
CA ILE A 137 24.69 5.26 1.17
C ILE A 137 25.48 6.53 0.86
N GLU A 138 25.17 7.23 -0.23
CA GLU A 138 25.87 8.45 -0.66
C GLU A 138 25.75 9.57 0.38
N GLN A 139 24.58 9.70 1.01
CA GLN A 139 24.35 10.70 2.06
C GLN A 139 24.92 10.30 3.42
N GLY A 140 25.29 9.01 3.60
CA GLY A 140 25.76 8.48 4.89
C GLY A 140 24.76 8.71 6.01
N ASN A 141 23.48 8.47 5.74
CA ASN A 141 22.39 8.56 6.71
C ASN A 141 22.35 7.33 7.61
N ASP A 142 21.88 7.48 8.85
CA ASP A 142 21.53 6.34 9.70
C ASP A 142 20.19 5.75 9.24
N VAL A 143 19.22 6.60 8.95
CA VAL A 143 17.91 6.24 8.39
C VAL A 143 17.59 7.16 7.22
N THR A 144 17.03 6.62 6.15
CA THR A 144 16.44 7.44 5.08
C THR A 144 14.98 7.09 4.93
N THR A 145 14.12 8.10 4.97
CA THR A 145 12.69 7.96 4.70
C THR A 145 12.34 8.50 3.30
N VAL A 146 11.29 7.97 2.71
CA VAL A 146 10.77 8.45 1.42
C VAL A 146 9.64 9.43 1.66
N TYR A 147 9.66 10.55 0.95
CA TYR A 147 8.57 11.51 0.99
C TYR A 147 8.17 11.98 -0.41
N LYS A 148 6.98 12.53 -0.51
CA LYS A 148 6.53 13.26 -1.70
C LYS A 148 6.03 14.63 -1.30
N ASN A 149 6.48 15.66 -2.03
CA ASN A 149 5.84 16.97 -1.95
C ASN A 149 4.51 16.95 -2.70
N VAL A 150 3.42 17.13 -1.99
CA VAL A 150 2.05 17.08 -2.54
C VAL A 150 1.41 18.45 -2.40
N LYS A 151 0.70 18.88 -3.44
CA LYS A 151 -0.16 20.06 -3.45
C LYS A 151 -1.60 19.67 -3.15
N HIS A 152 -2.41 20.60 -2.68
CA HIS A 152 -3.83 20.39 -2.34
C HIS A 152 -4.01 19.27 -1.30
N VAL A 153 -3.24 19.40 -0.21
CA VAL A 153 -3.30 18.43 0.92
C VAL A 153 -4.37 18.76 1.94
N GLU A 154 -5.11 19.85 1.77
CA GLU A 154 -6.24 20.27 2.60
C GLU A 154 -7.38 19.24 2.61
N ASP A 155 -7.60 18.55 1.49
CA ASP A 155 -8.64 17.54 1.33
C ASP A 155 -8.08 16.12 1.09
N ASN A 156 -6.75 16.01 0.91
CA ASN A 156 -6.07 14.77 0.58
C ASN A 156 -4.97 14.46 1.60
N PHE A 157 -4.63 13.20 1.77
CA PHE A 157 -3.58 12.76 2.69
C PHE A 157 -3.80 13.21 4.15
N ILE A 158 -5.05 13.42 4.56
CA ILE A 158 -5.40 13.77 5.95
C ILE A 158 -4.92 12.67 6.89
N ASP A 159 -4.42 13.04 8.08
CA ASP A 159 -3.77 12.19 9.09
C ASP A 159 -2.45 11.52 8.62
N CYS A 160 -1.99 11.77 7.39
CA CYS A 160 -0.66 11.32 7.00
C CYS A 160 0.43 12.14 7.71
N GLN A 161 1.55 11.49 8.00
CA GLN A 161 2.71 12.18 8.53
C GLN A 161 3.29 13.17 7.53
N VAL A 162 3.72 14.33 8.03
CA VAL A 162 4.36 15.40 7.26
C VAL A 162 5.77 15.62 7.78
N LEU A 163 6.74 15.68 6.88
CA LEU A 163 8.13 15.94 7.20
C LEU A 163 8.46 17.42 7.08
N ASN A 164 9.09 17.98 8.13
CA ASN A 164 9.79 19.25 8.06
C ASN A 164 11.26 18.96 7.75
N LEU A 165 11.78 19.54 6.68
CA LEU A 165 13.12 19.28 6.17
C LEU A 165 13.97 20.54 6.24
N ASP A 166 15.27 20.38 6.48
CA ASP A 166 16.26 21.45 6.29
C ASP A 166 16.71 21.55 4.81
N GLU A 167 17.63 22.46 4.52
CA GLU A 167 18.18 22.72 3.18
C GLU A 167 18.94 21.50 2.60
N ASN A 168 19.38 20.58 3.45
CA ASN A 168 20.11 19.36 3.07
C ASN A 168 19.19 18.12 3.01
N SER A 169 17.86 18.30 2.99
CA SER A 169 16.87 17.22 3.03
C SER A 169 16.98 16.32 4.27
N ARG A 170 17.47 16.87 5.40
CA ARG A 170 17.45 16.19 6.68
C ARG A 170 16.10 16.44 7.37
N VAL A 171 15.55 15.41 7.98
CA VAL A 171 14.32 15.52 8.77
C VAL A 171 14.64 16.23 10.09
N ILE A 172 14.00 17.39 10.32
CA ILE A 172 14.13 18.20 11.53
C ILE A 172 12.87 18.20 12.39
N GLY A 173 11.79 17.61 11.88
CA GLY A 173 10.53 17.48 12.60
C GLY A 173 9.52 16.67 11.83
N VAL A 174 8.60 16.02 12.55
CA VAL A 174 7.49 15.25 11.99
C VAL A 174 6.20 15.74 12.60
N GLY A 175 5.20 16.02 11.77
CA GLY A 175 3.85 16.41 12.16
C GLY A 175 2.81 15.57 11.45
N GLU A 176 1.55 15.95 11.58
CA GLU A 176 0.42 15.34 10.87
C GLU A 176 -0.23 16.37 9.94
N ASN A 177 -0.76 15.89 8.81
CA ASN A 177 -1.58 16.69 7.93
C ASN A 177 -3.00 16.80 8.49
N VAL A 178 -3.32 17.95 9.03
CA VAL A 178 -4.65 18.28 9.58
C VAL A 178 -5.46 19.18 8.62
N GLY A 179 -5.08 19.26 7.34
CA GLY A 179 -5.80 20.01 6.32
C GLY A 179 -5.62 21.54 6.36
N LEU A 180 -4.59 22.04 7.06
CA LEU A 180 -4.37 23.49 7.20
C LEU A 180 -3.43 24.10 6.16
N LYS A 181 -2.69 23.29 5.44
CA LYS A 181 -1.69 23.73 4.45
C LYS A 181 -2.11 23.32 3.06
N ASN A 182 -1.80 24.14 2.06
CA ASN A 182 -2.03 23.82 0.65
C ASN A 182 -1.00 22.80 0.11
N SER A 183 0.20 22.73 0.68
CA SER A 183 1.23 21.75 0.29
C SER A 183 1.97 21.22 1.49
N ALA A 184 2.39 19.95 1.42
CA ALA A 184 3.17 19.31 2.46
C ALA A 184 4.08 18.21 1.90
N ASN A 185 5.17 17.93 2.61
CA ASN A 185 6.04 16.78 2.36
C ASN A 185 5.45 15.56 3.06
N ILE A 186 4.62 14.80 2.36
CA ILE A 186 3.97 13.60 2.89
C ILE A 186 5.00 12.48 3.05
N ASN A 187 5.14 11.99 4.27
CA ASN A 187 5.95 10.82 4.56
C ASN A 187 5.28 9.56 4.01
N MET A 188 5.97 8.82 3.15
CA MET A 188 5.45 7.59 2.56
C MET A 188 5.60 6.38 3.50
N GLU A 189 6.14 6.59 4.71
CA GLU A 189 6.39 5.54 5.71
C GLU A 189 7.20 4.36 5.14
N MET A 190 8.20 4.68 4.34
CA MET A 190 9.19 3.75 3.79
C MET A 190 10.55 4.17 4.33
N TYR A 191 11.19 3.29 5.11
CA TYR A 191 12.43 3.58 5.82
C TYR A 191 13.49 2.57 5.47
N ILE A 192 14.68 3.03 5.08
CA ILE A 192 15.85 2.20 4.89
C ILE A 192 16.92 2.54 5.92
N MET A 193 17.56 1.52 6.46
CA MET A 193 18.61 1.62 7.47
C MET A 193 19.49 0.36 7.46
N LYS A 194 20.60 0.37 8.19
CA LYS A 194 21.38 -0.84 8.43
C LYS A 194 20.60 -1.81 9.30
N THR A 195 20.70 -3.11 9.04
CA THR A 195 19.99 -4.16 9.79
C THR A 195 20.41 -4.18 11.26
N ASP A 196 21.70 -3.99 11.55
CA ASP A 196 22.18 -3.91 12.94
C ASP A 196 21.51 -2.74 13.69
N LEU A 197 21.43 -1.56 13.06
CA LEU A 197 20.75 -0.41 13.66
C LEU A 197 19.24 -0.69 13.90
N PHE A 198 18.58 -1.38 12.98
CA PHE A 198 17.18 -1.79 13.15
C PHE A 198 16.99 -2.71 14.36
N ILE A 199 17.89 -3.70 14.52
CA ILE A 199 17.88 -4.62 15.67
C ILE A 199 18.15 -3.87 16.97
N ASP A 200 19.12 -2.95 16.98
CA ASP A 200 19.40 -2.11 18.15
C ASP A 200 18.19 -1.26 18.55
N MET A 201 17.48 -0.68 17.57
CA MET A 201 16.24 0.09 17.82
C MET A 201 15.16 -0.77 18.49
N ILE A 202 14.99 -2.03 18.05
CA ILE A 202 14.04 -2.96 18.68
C ILE A 202 14.39 -3.14 20.16
N TYR A 203 15.65 -3.47 20.46
CA TYR A 203 16.09 -3.67 21.85
C TYR A 203 15.98 -2.40 22.70
N GLU A 204 16.27 -1.23 22.14
CA GLU A 204 16.12 0.04 22.87
C GLU A 204 14.64 0.37 23.16
N CYS A 205 13.74 0.12 22.21
CA CYS A 205 12.30 0.27 22.44
C CYS A 205 11.80 -0.62 23.56
N ILE A 206 12.21 -1.90 23.58
CA ILE A 206 11.84 -2.85 24.64
C ILE A 206 12.38 -2.41 26.00
N ARG A 207 13.68 -2.07 26.08
CA ARG A 207 14.29 -1.60 27.36
C ARG A 207 13.66 -0.33 27.88
N GLY A 208 13.34 0.60 26.99
CA GLY A 208 12.80 1.91 27.36
C GLY A 208 11.29 1.91 27.61
N GLY A 209 10.54 0.96 27.03
CA GLY A 209 9.07 0.86 27.13
C GLY A 209 8.30 2.06 26.58
N ARG A 210 9.00 3.05 25.98
CA ARG A 210 8.41 4.32 25.53
C ARG A 210 7.78 4.24 24.16
N TYR A 211 8.39 3.49 23.26
CA TYR A 211 7.97 3.42 21.85
C TYR A 211 7.45 2.03 21.53
N LYS A 212 6.24 1.97 21.01
CA LYS A 212 5.57 0.73 20.57
C LYS A 212 5.69 0.48 19.06
N LYS A 213 6.19 1.47 18.32
CA LYS A 213 6.38 1.43 16.87
C LYS A 213 7.75 1.96 16.51
N ILE A 214 8.43 1.29 15.58
CA ILE A 214 9.76 1.72 15.10
C ILE A 214 9.71 3.12 14.48
N LYS A 215 8.68 3.44 13.71
CA LYS A 215 8.51 4.79 13.15
C LYS A 215 8.43 5.88 14.25
N ASN A 216 7.81 5.58 15.38
CA ASN A 216 7.73 6.53 16.49
C ASN A 216 9.08 6.68 17.20
N TYR A 217 9.87 5.60 17.27
CA TYR A 217 11.24 5.67 17.79
C TYR A 217 12.11 6.56 16.90
N ILE A 218 12.07 6.37 15.56
CA ILE A 218 12.81 7.19 14.60
C ILE A 218 12.41 8.66 14.76
N ASN A 219 11.10 8.95 14.74
CA ASN A 219 10.58 10.32 14.88
C ASN A 219 10.93 10.99 16.20
N GLY A 220 11.00 10.23 17.30
CA GLY A 220 11.37 10.73 18.63
C GLY A 220 12.86 10.87 18.88
N ASN A 221 13.71 10.41 17.96
CA ASN A 221 15.16 10.46 18.08
C ASN A 221 15.85 11.12 16.88
N ILE A 222 15.17 11.97 16.14
CA ILE A 222 15.70 12.70 14.96
C ILE A 222 16.92 13.58 15.29
N ASP A 223 17.05 13.99 16.54
CA ASP A 223 18.22 14.76 17.03
C ASP A 223 19.47 13.89 17.18
N LYS A 224 19.31 12.59 17.44
CA LYS A 224 20.39 11.63 17.66
C LYS A 224 20.75 10.85 16.39
N LEU A 225 19.75 10.61 15.55
CA LEU A 225 19.87 9.88 14.30
C LEU A 225 20.00 10.86 13.11
N LYS A 226 20.88 10.54 12.18
CA LYS A 226 20.92 11.26 10.91
C LYS A 226 19.83 10.74 10.01
N VAL A 227 18.62 11.31 10.12
CA VAL A 227 17.46 10.94 9.31
C VAL A 227 17.40 11.80 8.06
N GLY A 228 17.72 11.23 6.91
CA GLY A 228 17.58 11.88 5.59
C GLY A 228 16.24 11.59 4.95
N ALA A 229 15.82 12.44 4.02
CA ALA A 229 14.58 12.29 3.26
C ALA A 229 14.84 12.22 1.76
N TYR A 230 14.36 11.16 1.11
CA TYR A 230 14.44 10.97 -0.35
C TYR A 230 13.13 11.39 -1.00
N GLU A 231 13.18 12.32 -1.96
CA GLU A 231 11.99 12.82 -2.65
C GLU A 231 11.54 11.87 -3.77
N PHE A 232 10.34 11.33 -3.65
CA PHE A 232 9.67 10.60 -4.71
C PHE A 232 8.83 11.55 -5.59
N LYS A 233 9.01 11.48 -6.91
CA LYS A 233 8.36 12.40 -7.87
C LYS A 233 7.20 11.76 -8.63
N GLY A 234 7.02 10.43 -8.57
CA GLY A 234 5.97 9.70 -9.26
C GLY A 234 4.59 9.84 -8.62
N TYR A 235 3.60 9.14 -9.16
CA TYR A 235 2.25 9.08 -8.61
C TYR A 235 2.23 8.44 -7.20
N LEU A 236 1.48 9.05 -6.31
CA LEU A 236 1.25 8.55 -4.95
C LEU A 236 -0.22 8.67 -4.58
N ALA A 237 -0.80 7.58 -4.11
CA ALA A 237 -2.07 7.59 -3.39
C ALA A 237 -1.91 6.95 -2.01
N CYS A 238 -2.63 7.48 -1.03
CA CYS A 238 -2.68 6.95 0.34
C CYS A 238 -4.07 6.36 0.60
N ILE A 239 -4.14 5.08 0.95
CA ILE A 239 -5.42 4.38 1.18
C ILE A 239 -5.75 4.39 2.67
N ASN A 240 -6.03 5.56 3.23
CA ASN A 240 -6.31 5.72 4.67
C ASN A 240 -7.78 6.05 4.99
N SER A 241 -8.64 6.15 3.99
CA SER A 241 -10.09 6.36 4.15
C SER A 241 -10.85 5.78 2.95
N ILE A 242 -12.19 5.63 3.09
CA ILE A 242 -13.04 5.19 1.97
C ILE A 242 -12.97 6.18 0.81
N ASN A 243 -12.98 7.48 1.09
CA ASN A 243 -12.85 8.51 0.05
C ASN A 243 -11.49 8.42 -0.66
N ALA A 244 -10.39 8.26 0.08
CA ALA A 244 -9.07 8.09 -0.51
C ALA A 244 -8.98 6.80 -1.34
N TYR A 245 -9.57 5.70 -0.89
CA TYR A 245 -9.69 4.46 -1.66
C TYR A 245 -10.47 4.67 -2.97
N PHE A 246 -11.61 5.36 -2.90
CA PHE A 246 -12.41 5.68 -4.08
C PHE A 246 -11.62 6.55 -5.07
N ASN A 247 -11.04 7.66 -4.59
CA ASN A 247 -10.25 8.58 -5.42
C ASN A 247 -9.07 7.87 -6.10
N ALA A 248 -8.33 7.03 -5.37
CA ALA A 248 -7.24 6.25 -5.94
C ALA A 248 -7.72 5.33 -7.08
N ASN A 249 -8.89 4.68 -6.95
CA ASN A 249 -9.46 3.88 -8.02
C ASN A 249 -9.86 4.75 -9.23
N MET A 250 -10.44 5.94 -9.00
CA MET A 250 -10.79 6.88 -10.09
C MET A 250 -9.55 7.43 -10.79
N ASP A 251 -8.46 7.70 -10.05
CA ASP A 251 -7.19 8.15 -10.62
C ASP A 251 -6.62 7.15 -11.65
N PHE A 252 -6.85 5.85 -11.49
CA PHE A 252 -6.40 4.85 -12.46
C PHE A 252 -7.11 4.94 -13.81
N LEU A 253 -8.24 5.63 -13.91
CA LEU A 253 -8.89 5.94 -15.17
C LEU A 253 -8.16 7.06 -15.94
N ASN A 254 -7.29 7.82 -15.26
CA ASN A 254 -6.44 8.80 -15.91
C ASN A 254 -5.30 8.09 -16.65
N GLU A 255 -5.17 8.32 -17.94
CA GLU A 255 -4.19 7.66 -18.81
C GLU A 255 -2.74 7.86 -18.33
N LYS A 256 -2.39 9.04 -17.79
CA LYS A 256 -1.03 9.32 -17.30
C LYS A 256 -0.71 8.49 -16.06
N VAL A 257 -1.62 8.44 -15.10
CA VAL A 257 -1.48 7.63 -13.86
C VAL A 257 -1.42 6.15 -14.20
N ASN A 258 -2.30 5.71 -15.10
CA ASN A 258 -2.36 4.32 -15.55
C ASN A 258 -1.06 3.88 -16.22
N LYS A 259 -0.53 4.70 -17.14
CA LYS A 259 0.76 4.43 -17.81
C LYS A 259 1.92 4.40 -16.83
N GLU A 260 2.00 5.34 -15.90
CA GLU A 260 3.06 5.41 -14.91
C GLU A 260 3.08 4.17 -14.01
N LEU A 261 1.92 3.75 -13.50
CA LEU A 261 1.82 2.63 -12.57
C LEU A 261 1.96 1.26 -13.24
N PHE A 262 1.31 1.04 -14.39
CA PHE A 262 1.14 -0.32 -14.93
C PHE A 262 1.93 -0.58 -16.21
N TYR A 263 2.39 0.45 -16.91
CA TYR A 263 3.13 0.32 -18.18
C TYR A 263 4.55 0.87 -18.11
N SER A 264 5.07 1.11 -16.91
CA SER A 264 6.47 1.45 -16.66
C SER A 264 7.38 0.21 -16.84
N HIS A 265 8.70 0.42 -16.73
CA HIS A 265 9.67 -0.67 -16.76
C HIS A 265 9.57 -1.63 -15.56
N PHE A 266 8.86 -1.24 -14.49
CA PHE A 266 8.62 -2.02 -13.29
C PHE A 266 7.16 -2.43 -13.22
N PRO A 267 6.78 -3.63 -13.73
CA PRO A 267 5.41 -4.08 -13.74
C PRO A 267 4.89 -4.36 -12.31
N ILE A 268 3.62 -4.05 -12.07
CA ILE A 268 2.93 -4.46 -10.85
C ILE A 268 2.39 -5.87 -11.02
N TYR A 269 2.94 -6.81 -10.26
CA TYR A 269 2.51 -8.21 -10.26
C TYR A 269 1.29 -8.40 -9.35
N THR A 270 0.50 -9.41 -9.64
CA THR A 270 -0.64 -9.83 -8.80
C THR A 270 -0.89 -11.31 -8.98
N LYS A 271 -1.59 -11.93 -8.04
CA LYS A 271 -2.01 -13.33 -8.18
C LYS A 271 -2.90 -13.52 -9.42
N PRO A 272 -2.49 -14.37 -10.38
CA PRO A 272 -3.35 -14.70 -11.51
C PRO A 272 -4.60 -15.43 -11.02
N LYS A 273 -5.72 -15.18 -11.67
CA LYS A 273 -6.97 -15.93 -11.49
C LYS A 273 -7.48 -16.34 -12.85
N ASP A 274 -7.74 -17.64 -12.99
CA ASP A 274 -8.36 -18.20 -14.18
C ASP A 274 -9.84 -17.83 -14.15
N ALA A 275 -10.22 -16.85 -14.94
CA ALA A 275 -11.59 -16.41 -15.15
C ALA A 275 -11.80 -16.12 -16.63
N CYS A 276 -13.03 -16.30 -17.11
CA CYS A 276 -13.39 -15.99 -18.49
C CYS A 276 -13.08 -14.52 -18.82
N PRO A 277 -12.79 -14.17 -20.07
CA PRO A 277 -12.84 -12.77 -20.50
C PRO A 277 -14.18 -12.13 -20.14
N THR A 278 -14.17 -10.83 -19.87
CA THR A 278 -15.42 -10.08 -19.65
C THR A 278 -16.24 -10.11 -20.93
N GLN A 279 -17.53 -10.41 -20.80
CA GLN A 279 -18.48 -10.46 -21.90
C GLN A 279 -19.32 -9.18 -21.92
N TYR A 280 -19.47 -8.61 -23.12
CA TYR A 280 -20.29 -7.44 -23.39
C TYR A 280 -21.41 -7.86 -24.35
N THR A 281 -22.64 -7.49 -24.05
CA THR A 281 -23.78 -7.77 -24.93
C THR A 281 -23.99 -6.64 -25.92
N THR A 282 -24.89 -6.85 -26.89
CA THR A 282 -25.25 -5.83 -27.89
C THR A 282 -25.97 -4.59 -27.26
N THR A 283 -26.45 -4.73 -26.03
CA THR A 283 -27.12 -3.64 -25.28
C THR A 283 -26.18 -2.90 -24.34
N SER A 284 -24.96 -3.39 -24.14
CA SER A 284 -24.01 -2.75 -23.26
C SER A 284 -23.39 -1.49 -23.90
N ASN A 285 -23.18 -0.49 -23.08
CA ASN A 285 -22.43 0.72 -23.43
C ASN A 285 -21.38 1.00 -22.37
N VAL A 286 -20.09 0.88 -22.71
CA VAL A 286 -19.00 1.01 -21.76
C VAL A 286 -18.04 2.09 -22.22
N SER A 287 -17.75 3.07 -21.33
CA SER A 287 -16.80 4.14 -21.60
C SER A 287 -15.95 4.46 -20.37
N ASN A 288 -14.68 4.85 -20.60
CA ASN A 288 -13.71 5.27 -19.60
C ASN A 288 -13.73 4.42 -18.30
N SER A 289 -13.66 3.10 -18.43
CA SER A 289 -13.83 2.19 -17.30
C SER A 289 -12.79 1.06 -17.31
N ILE A 290 -12.37 0.62 -16.13
CA ILE A 290 -11.54 -0.57 -15.93
C ILE A 290 -12.46 -1.70 -15.48
N ILE A 291 -12.52 -2.80 -16.23
CA ILE A 291 -13.36 -3.94 -15.92
C ILE A 291 -12.48 -5.20 -15.86
N ALA A 292 -12.48 -5.85 -14.72
CA ALA A 292 -11.72 -7.09 -14.53
C ALA A 292 -12.44 -8.29 -15.14
N ASN A 293 -11.69 -9.35 -15.45
CA ASN A 293 -12.16 -10.57 -16.10
C ASN A 293 -13.27 -11.30 -15.30
N GLY A 294 -14.05 -12.11 -16.00
CA GLY A 294 -15.17 -12.88 -15.45
C GLY A 294 -16.48 -12.09 -15.37
N SER A 295 -16.51 -10.82 -15.76
CA SER A 295 -17.71 -9.99 -15.64
C SER A 295 -18.62 -10.14 -16.85
N TYR A 296 -19.93 -9.86 -16.66
CA TYR A 296 -20.95 -9.90 -17.71
C TYR A 296 -21.74 -8.61 -17.69
N ILE A 297 -21.66 -7.84 -18.78
CA ILE A 297 -22.17 -6.47 -18.84
C ILE A 297 -23.29 -6.37 -19.90
N GLU A 298 -24.50 -6.02 -19.48
CA GLU A 298 -25.65 -5.75 -20.35
C GLU A 298 -26.10 -4.28 -20.30
N GLY A 299 -25.71 -3.57 -19.23
CA GLY A 299 -26.09 -2.18 -18.98
C GLY A 299 -25.07 -1.14 -19.47
N GLU A 300 -25.27 0.10 -19.06
CA GLU A 300 -24.38 1.22 -19.31
C GLU A 300 -23.40 1.41 -18.15
N VAL A 301 -22.11 1.56 -18.46
CA VAL A 301 -21.02 1.72 -17.48
C VAL A 301 -20.11 2.86 -17.92
N LYS A 302 -19.96 3.86 -17.06
CA LYS A 302 -19.14 5.03 -17.38
C LYS A 302 -18.31 5.49 -16.17
N ASN A 303 -17.03 5.78 -16.39
CA ASN A 303 -16.09 6.21 -15.34
C ASN A 303 -16.11 5.25 -14.13
N CYS A 304 -15.98 3.96 -14.33
CA CYS A 304 -16.10 2.96 -13.26
C CYS A 304 -14.86 2.07 -13.17
N VAL A 305 -14.60 1.59 -11.95
CA VAL A 305 -13.64 0.50 -11.71
C VAL A 305 -14.41 -0.71 -11.20
N ILE A 306 -14.44 -1.78 -12.01
CA ILE A 306 -15.24 -2.96 -11.77
C ILE A 306 -14.34 -4.16 -11.50
N GLY A 307 -14.56 -4.81 -10.36
CA GLY A 307 -13.89 -6.03 -9.94
C GLY A 307 -14.24 -7.25 -10.77
N ARG A 308 -13.70 -8.41 -10.37
CA ARG A 308 -13.91 -9.68 -11.08
C ARG A 308 -15.30 -10.25 -10.84
N ASN A 309 -15.83 -11.00 -11.83
CA ASN A 309 -17.09 -11.74 -11.73
C ASN A 309 -18.29 -10.83 -11.35
N VAL A 310 -18.36 -9.65 -11.92
CA VAL A 310 -19.46 -8.71 -11.70
C VAL A 310 -20.50 -8.90 -12.81
N TYR A 311 -21.77 -8.95 -12.42
CA TYR A 311 -22.90 -8.94 -13.35
C TYR A 311 -23.59 -7.58 -13.32
N ILE A 312 -23.78 -6.96 -14.48
CA ILE A 312 -24.56 -5.72 -14.63
C ILE A 312 -25.69 -5.98 -15.60
N GLY A 313 -26.92 -5.96 -15.08
CA GLY A 313 -28.13 -6.29 -15.81
C GLY A 313 -28.56 -5.25 -16.83
N LYS A 314 -29.39 -5.69 -17.77
CA LYS A 314 -29.93 -4.87 -18.87
C LYS A 314 -30.68 -3.64 -18.36
N GLY A 315 -30.44 -2.50 -19.00
CA GLY A 315 -31.08 -1.22 -18.65
C GLY A 315 -30.54 -0.56 -17.39
N SER A 316 -29.52 -1.15 -16.75
CA SER A 316 -28.85 -0.50 -15.62
C SER A 316 -27.88 0.57 -16.11
N VAL A 317 -27.77 1.67 -15.37
CA VAL A 317 -26.83 2.78 -15.64
C VAL A 317 -25.97 2.98 -14.41
N ILE A 318 -24.66 2.78 -14.57
CA ILE A 318 -23.66 2.89 -13.51
C ILE A 318 -22.63 3.95 -13.91
N GLU A 319 -22.47 4.98 -13.13
CA GLU A 319 -21.53 6.06 -13.40
C GLU A 319 -20.75 6.46 -12.14
N ASN A 320 -19.42 6.70 -12.30
CA ASN A 320 -18.51 7.12 -11.22
C ASN A 320 -18.51 6.18 -10.00
N CYS A 321 -18.42 4.86 -10.24
CA CYS A 321 -18.53 3.85 -9.19
C CYS A 321 -17.30 2.94 -9.11
N VAL A 322 -17.02 2.44 -7.91
CA VAL A 322 -16.11 1.32 -7.65
C VAL A 322 -16.94 0.13 -7.22
N ILE A 323 -16.97 -0.93 -8.04
CA ILE A 323 -17.75 -2.14 -7.80
C ILE A 323 -16.78 -3.29 -7.49
N LEU A 324 -16.94 -3.87 -6.29
CA LEU A 324 -16.08 -4.96 -5.85
C LEU A 324 -16.46 -6.30 -6.53
N GLN A 325 -15.55 -7.26 -6.40
CA GLN A 325 -15.71 -8.58 -7.04
C GLN A 325 -16.97 -9.32 -6.57
N ASN A 326 -17.54 -10.15 -7.45
CA ASN A 326 -18.72 -11.01 -7.20
C ASN A 326 -20.02 -10.23 -6.91
N THR A 327 -20.10 -8.96 -7.28
CA THR A 327 -21.31 -8.15 -7.13
C THR A 327 -22.27 -8.43 -8.28
N VAL A 328 -23.58 -8.52 -7.96
CA VAL A 328 -24.65 -8.67 -8.93
C VAL A 328 -25.54 -7.44 -8.89
N ILE A 329 -25.61 -6.72 -9.99
CA ILE A 329 -26.52 -5.56 -10.17
C ILE A 329 -27.65 -5.99 -11.09
N GLY A 330 -28.88 -5.95 -10.57
CA GLY A 330 -30.07 -6.34 -11.32
C GLY A 330 -30.38 -5.42 -12.49
N SER A 331 -31.39 -5.80 -13.29
CA SER A 331 -31.82 -4.99 -14.44
C SER A 331 -32.50 -3.69 -14.00
N ASN A 332 -32.36 -2.64 -14.82
CA ASN A 332 -32.95 -1.31 -14.61
C ASN A 332 -32.52 -0.61 -13.31
N PHE A 333 -31.37 -0.97 -12.77
CA PHE A 333 -30.76 -0.28 -11.64
C PHE A 333 -30.05 0.99 -12.12
N VAL A 334 -30.26 2.11 -11.44
CA VAL A 334 -29.61 3.40 -11.77
C VAL A 334 -28.85 3.91 -10.55
N GLU A 335 -27.54 3.97 -10.66
CA GLU A 335 -26.65 4.57 -9.65
C GLU A 335 -25.76 5.62 -10.31
N LEU A 336 -26.01 6.87 -9.97
CA LEU A 336 -25.28 8.03 -10.43
C LEU A 336 -24.65 8.71 -9.22
N VAL A 337 -23.39 8.45 -8.96
CA VAL A 337 -22.65 9.21 -7.94
C VAL A 337 -22.27 10.57 -8.50
N LYS A 338 -22.97 11.60 -8.07
CA LYS A 338 -22.58 12.99 -8.37
C LYS A 338 -21.33 13.31 -7.56
N THR A 339 -20.27 13.70 -8.26
CA THR A 339 -19.05 14.20 -7.68
C THR A 339 -19.35 15.24 -6.61
N ASN A 340 -19.13 14.96 -5.36
CA ASN A 340 -18.77 15.76 -4.20
C ASN A 340 -19.25 15.26 -2.82
N GLN A 341 -20.11 14.25 -2.69
CA GLN A 341 -20.56 13.85 -1.34
C GLN A 341 -20.92 12.36 -1.11
N THR A 342 -20.91 11.50 -2.11
CA THR A 342 -21.31 10.08 -1.88
C THR A 342 -20.35 9.15 -2.62
N THR A 343 -19.59 8.37 -1.87
CA THR A 343 -18.72 7.33 -2.39
C THR A 343 -19.54 6.06 -2.61
N CYS A 344 -19.69 5.62 -3.86
CA CYS A 344 -20.34 4.33 -4.15
C CYS A 344 -19.28 3.23 -4.20
N VAL A 345 -19.20 2.45 -3.13
CA VAL A 345 -18.44 1.21 -3.05
C VAL A 345 -19.43 0.11 -2.71
N THR A 346 -19.79 -0.72 -3.69
CA THR A 346 -20.71 -1.84 -3.46
C THR A 346 -19.92 -3.07 -3.02
N THR A 347 -20.28 -3.62 -1.87
CA THR A 347 -19.80 -4.90 -1.37
C THR A 347 -20.87 -5.96 -1.58
N SER A 348 -20.47 -7.16 -1.98
CA SER A 348 -21.35 -8.36 -2.02
C SER A 348 -21.64 -8.86 -0.62
#